data_3c779e7465068d37c7adb81d0ed324fe
#
_entry.id   3c779e7465068d37c7adb81d0ed324fe
#
_cell.length_a   1.000
_cell.length_b   1.000
_cell.length_c   1.000
_cell.angle_alpha   90.00
_cell.angle_beta   90.00
_cell.angle_gamma   90.00
#
_symmetry.space_group_name_H-M   'P 1'
#
loop_
_entity.id
_entity.type
_entity.pdbx_description
1 polymer ?
#
loop_
_entity_poly.entity_id
_entity_poly.type
_entity_poly.pdbx_seq_one_letter_code
_entity_poly.pdbx_strand_id
1 'polypeptide(L)'
;MRSDLTRVTVLVTRAPHQAGPLCELIEQANGIAVRFPVTTICEVGNLPQLESAVAQVRQADKVIFVSPNAVEFGLKVLKTHAIPIGPQTEILAVGPGTANRLREQGLPVSGIPLDQFNSEGLLKMPQLVQVKGQKVVIFRGEGGRERLHDRLVALGARVDYVECYQRSLPEQIDTRAMAMWRNGEIDVVTLTSNTAADHLLQILSPSDHDLFEK
;
A
#
# COMPACT_ATOMS: atom_id res chain seq x y z
N MET A 1 28.95 5.19 6.20
CA MET A 1 29.10 6.35 5.31
C MET A 1 27.73 6.99 5.15
N ARG A 2 27.54 8.25 5.46
CA ARG A 2 26.32 8.97 5.06
C ARG A 2 26.46 9.23 3.55
N SER A 3 25.47 8.81 2.78
CA SER A 3 25.41 9.14 1.35
C SER A 3 25.27 10.66 1.22
N ASP A 4 26.09 11.30 0.41
CA ASP A 4 25.98 12.71 0.12
C ASP A 4 25.29 12.86 -1.25
N LEU A 5 24.15 13.56 -1.26
CA LEU A 5 23.35 13.85 -2.44
C LEU A 5 23.48 15.32 -2.86
N THR A 6 24.57 15.98 -2.49
CA THR A 6 24.82 17.38 -2.90
C THR A 6 24.67 17.54 -4.41
N ARG A 7 23.81 18.48 -4.84
CA ARG A 7 23.42 18.75 -6.24
C ARG A 7 22.64 17.65 -6.94
N VAL A 8 22.13 16.65 -6.21
CA VAL A 8 21.26 15.62 -6.79
C VAL A 8 19.80 16.01 -6.56
N THR A 9 19.05 16.12 -7.64
CA THR A 9 17.60 16.39 -7.62
C THR A 9 16.84 15.07 -7.79
N VAL A 10 16.03 14.72 -6.79
CA VAL A 10 15.31 13.46 -6.73
C VAL A 10 13.82 13.70 -6.89
N LEU A 11 13.21 13.13 -7.92
CA LEU A 11 11.76 13.13 -8.12
C LEU A 11 11.12 12.04 -7.26
N VAL A 12 10.32 12.44 -6.28
CA VAL A 12 9.64 11.55 -5.33
C VAL A 12 8.20 11.34 -5.79
N THR A 13 7.92 10.16 -6.36
CA THR A 13 6.63 9.84 -6.99
C THR A 13 5.59 9.23 -6.05
N ARG A 14 5.91 9.07 -4.76
CA ARG A 14 5.00 8.50 -3.76
C ARG A 14 3.76 9.37 -3.54
N ALA A 15 2.66 8.70 -3.15
CA ALA A 15 1.44 9.40 -2.74
C ALA A 15 1.74 10.50 -1.68
N PRO A 16 1.02 11.63 -1.69
CA PRO A 16 1.36 12.82 -0.89
C PRO A 16 1.60 12.53 0.59
N HIS A 17 0.74 11.72 1.21
CA HIS A 17 0.82 11.36 2.63
C HIS A 17 1.97 10.38 2.97
N GLN A 18 2.63 9.80 1.96
CA GLN A 18 3.74 8.84 2.13
C GLN A 18 5.09 9.39 1.70
N ALA A 19 5.14 10.56 1.06
CA ALA A 19 6.35 11.12 0.50
C ALA A 19 7.27 11.75 1.58
N GLY A 20 6.70 12.26 2.67
CA GLY A 20 7.42 13.04 3.70
C GLY A 20 8.72 12.40 4.18
N PRO A 21 8.70 11.18 4.74
CA PRO A 21 9.90 10.55 5.29
C PRO A 21 11.02 10.35 4.26
N LEU A 22 10.70 10.08 3.00
CA LEU A 22 11.70 9.97 1.94
C LEU A 22 12.28 11.34 1.56
N CYS A 23 11.45 12.37 1.45
CA CYS A 23 11.92 13.73 1.19
C CYS A 23 12.89 14.19 2.29
N GLU A 24 12.54 13.98 3.56
CA GLU A 24 13.39 14.31 4.70
C GLU A 24 14.76 13.60 4.65
N LEU A 25 14.79 12.31 4.27
CA LEU A 25 16.04 11.57 4.13
C LEU A 25 16.92 12.11 2.99
N ILE A 26 16.30 12.50 1.86
CA ILE A 26 17.01 13.12 0.72
C ILE A 26 17.62 14.46 1.15
N GLU A 27 16.84 15.30 1.81
CA GLU A 27 17.26 16.63 2.29
C GLU A 27 18.33 16.52 3.38
N GLN A 28 18.24 15.56 4.30
CA GLN A 28 19.28 15.26 5.29
C GLN A 28 20.60 14.78 4.66
N ALA A 29 20.54 14.25 3.44
CA ALA A 29 21.69 13.88 2.63
C ALA A 29 22.17 15.02 1.70
N ASN A 30 21.71 16.26 1.88
CA ASN A 30 21.98 17.46 1.08
C ASN A 30 21.43 17.39 -0.37
N GLY A 31 20.49 16.49 -0.66
CA GLY A 31 19.81 16.41 -1.94
C GLY A 31 18.61 17.36 -2.03
N ILE A 32 18.07 17.51 -3.22
CA ILE A 32 16.84 18.28 -3.49
C ILE A 32 15.71 17.29 -3.74
N ALA A 33 14.68 17.28 -2.88
CA ALA A 33 13.50 16.45 -3.05
C ALA A 33 12.41 17.22 -3.78
N VAL A 34 12.02 16.75 -4.96
CA VAL A 34 10.90 17.28 -5.75
C VAL A 34 9.72 16.32 -5.63
N ARG A 35 8.63 16.75 -4.99
CA ARG A 35 7.42 15.93 -4.84
C ARG A 35 6.64 15.92 -6.14
N PHE A 36 6.42 14.73 -6.67
CA PHE A 36 5.64 14.52 -7.89
C PHE A 36 4.77 13.27 -7.74
N PRO A 37 3.73 13.31 -6.91
CA PRO A 37 2.90 12.15 -6.68
C PRO A 37 2.22 11.71 -7.96
N VAL A 38 2.50 10.50 -8.42
CA VAL A 38 1.91 9.91 -9.62
C VAL A 38 0.71 9.01 -9.29
N THR A 39 0.45 8.80 -8.01
CA THR A 39 -0.66 7.96 -7.53
C THR A 39 -1.38 8.66 -6.39
N THR A 40 -2.69 8.74 -6.51
CA THR A 40 -3.61 9.10 -5.41
C THR A 40 -4.25 7.83 -4.85
N ILE A 41 -4.39 7.77 -3.53
CA ILE A 41 -5.11 6.72 -2.84
C ILE A 41 -6.47 7.26 -2.45
N CYS A 42 -7.53 6.65 -2.97
CA CYS A 42 -8.91 7.07 -2.78
C CYS A 42 -9.73 5.97 -2.12
N GLU A 43 -10.81 6.35 -1.48
CA GLU A 43 -11.84 5.40 -1.06
C GLU A 43 -12.43 4.70 -2.28
N VAL A 44 -12.78 3.44 -2.11
CA VAL A 44 -13.58 2.75 -3.10
C VAL A 44 -14.99 3.32 -3.05
N GLY A 45 -15.51 3.74 -4.19
CA GLY A 45 -16.89 4.27 -4.29
C GLY A 45 -17.91 3.25 -3.83
N ASN A 46 -19.08 3.70 -3.50
CA ASN A 46 -20.20 2.99 -2.92
C ASN A 46 -20.36 1.54 -3.36
N LEU A 47 -20.53 0.63 -2.36
CA LEU A 47 -20.51 -0.73 -2.74
C LEU A 47 -21.33 -1.61 -1.82
N PRO A 48 -22.50 -2.05 -2.29
CA PRO A 48 -23.19 -3.18 -1.66
C PRO A 48 -22.25 -4.37 -1.44
N GLN A 49 -21.27 -4.55 -2.35
CA GLN A 49 -20.23 -5.55 -2.23
C GLN A 49 -19.28 -5.27 -1.06
N LEU A 50 -18.91 -4.01 -0.82
CA LEU A 50 -18.07 -3.62 0.32
C LEU A 50 -18.81 -3.85 1.65
N GLU A 51 -20.09 -3.52 1.73
CA GLU A 51 -20.92 -3.79 2.92
C GLU A 51 -21.00 -5.28 3.22
N SER A 52 -21.27 -6.09 2.20
CA SER A 52 -21.30 -7.54 2.33
C SER A 52 -19.94 -8.11 2.76
N ALA A 53 -18.86 -7.65 2.14
CA ALA A 53 -17.50 -8.11 2.45
C ALA A 53 -17.08 -7.70 3.88
N VAL A 54 -17.35 -6.46 4.28
CA VAL A 54 -16.98 -5.97 5.61
C VAL A 54 -17.78 -6.64 6.72
N ALA A 55 -19.03 -7.04 6.45
CA ALA A 55 -19.85 -7.78 7.39
C ALA A 55 -19.25 -9.16 7.76
N GLN A 56 -18.43 -9.74 6.87
CA GLN A 56 -17.74 -11.00 7.11
C GLN A 56 -16.71 -10.91 8.25
N VAL A 57 -16.22 -9.72 8.57
CA VAL A 57 -15.28 -9.49 9.67
C VAL A 57 -15.82 -9.89 11.03
N ARG A 58 -17.15 -9.78 11.24
CA ARG A 58 -17.80 -10.19 12.51
C ARG A 58 -17.57 -11.65 12.87
N GLN A 59 -17.34 -12.49 11.87
CA GLN A 59 -17.19 -13.94 12.02
C GLN A 59 -15.79 -14.41 11.61
N ALA A 60 -14.85 -13.48 11.43
CA ALA A 60 -13.51 -13.82 10.99
C ALA A 60 -12.67 -14.41 12.14
N ASP A 61 -12.06 -15.54 11.88
CA ASP A 61 -11.02 -16.11 12.75
C ASP A 61 -9.73 -15.31 12.62
N LYS A 62 -9.46 -14.81 11.40
CA LYS A 62 -8.28 -14.02 11.09
C LYS A 62 -8.60 -12.84 10.17
N VAL A 63 -7.92 -11.74 10.42
CA VAL A 63 -7.95 -10.54 9.58
C VAL A 63 -6.52 -10.22 9.15
N ILE A 64 -6.31 -10.04 7.85
CA ILE A 64 -4.99 -9.74 7.28
C ILE A 64 -5.01 -8.35 6.64
N PHE A 65 -4.08 -7.48 7.05
CA PHE A 65 -3.88 -6.18 6.41
C PHE A 65 -2.61 -6.23 5.53
N VAL A 66 -2.77 -6.00 4.22
CA VAL A 66 -1.66 -6.14 3.26
C VAL A 66 -0.90 -4.83 2.98
N SER A 67 -1.26 -3.74 3.63
CA SER A 67 -0.55 -2.45 3.51
C SER A 67 -0.97 -1.48 4.61
N PRO A 68 -0.20 -0.40 4.88
CA PRO A 68 -0.64 0.69 5.76
C PRO A 68 -1.94 1.37 5.27
N ASN A 69 -2.13 1.50 3.95
CA ASN A 69 -3.37 2.03 3.38
C ASN A 69 -4.56 1.10 3.67
N ALA A 70 -4.36 -0.22 3.61
CA ALA A 70 -5.40 -1.18 3.97
C ALA A 70 -5.84 -1.02 5.45
N VAL A 71 -4.92 -0.66 6.34
CA VAL A 71 -5.26 -0.33 7.74
C VAL A 71 -6.08 0.94 7.80
N GLU A 72 -5.62 2.02 7.19
CA GLU A 72 -6.27 3.32 7.25
C GLU A 72 -7.70 3.27 6.70
N PHE A 73 -7.85 2.83 5.45
CA PHE A 73 -9.14 2.77 4.78
C PHE A 73 -10.03 1.64 5.32
N GLY A 74 -9.45 0.48 5.64
CA GLY A 74 -10.18 -0.65 6.22
C GLY A 74 -10.81 -0.32 7.57
N LEU A 75 -10.06 0.33 8.47
CA LEU A 75 -10.60 0.76 9.77
C LEU A 75 -11.65 1.85 9.61
N LYS A 76 -11.50 2.75 8.63
CA LYS A 76 -12.54 3.75 8.31
C LYS A 76 -13.83 3.07 7.89
N VAL A 77 -13.76 2.07 6.99
CA VAL A 77 -14.93 1.30 6.53
C VAL A 77 -15.56 0.53 7.69
N LEU A 78 -14.77 -0.16 8.51
CA LEU A 78 -15.27 -0.86 9.71
C LEU A 78 -16.01 0.07 10.66
N LYS A 79 -15.47 1.26 10.89
CA LYS A 79 -16.08 2.30 11.73
C LYS A 79 -17.38 2.82 11.15
N THR A 80 -17.42 3.10 9.85
CA THR A 80 -18.61 3.59 9.14
C THR A 80 -19.78 2.60 9.26
N HIS A 81 -19.49 1.30 9.17
CA HIS A 81 -20.52 0.24 9.25
C HIS A 81 -20.72 -0.32 10.68
N ALA A 82 -20.08 0.27 11.68
CA ALA A 82 -20.14 -0.18 13.09
C ALA A 82 -19.83 -1.69 13.24
N ILE A 83 -18.76 -2.16 12.55
CA ILE A 83 -18.33 -3.55 12.57
C ILE A 83 -17.05 -3.67 13.40
N PRO A 84 -17.12 -4.26 14.60
CA PRO A 84 -15.93 -4.52 15.40
C PRO A 84 -15.15 -5.74 14.88
N ILE A 85 -13.83 -5.70 15.02
CA ILE A 85 -13.00 -6.90 14.97
C ILE A 85 -13.20 -7.64 16.30
N GLY A 86 -13.52 -8.92 16.25
CA GLY A 86 -13.79 -9.73 17.43
C GLY A 86 -12.56 -9.86 18.35
N PRO A 87 -12.73 -10.01 19.67
CA PRO A 87 -11.60 -10.11 20.61
C PRO A 87 -10.76 -11.38 20.42
N GLN A 88 -11.30 -12.40 19.80
CA GLN A 88 -10.59 -13.64 19.47
C GLN A 88 -10.01 -13.67 18.04
N THR A 89 -10.29 -12.65 17.26
CA THR A 89 -9.81 -12.57 15.88
C THR A 89 -8.32 -12.26 15.86
N GLU A 90 -7.52 -13.12 15.22
CA GLU A 90 -6.10 -12.85 15.01
C GLU A 90 -5.91 -11.77 13.94
N ILE A 91 -5.15 -10.72 14.26
CA ILE A 91 -4.83 -9.64 13.33
C ILE A 91 -3.40 -9.79 12.83
N LEU A 92 -3.26 -10.03 11.53
CA LEU A 92 -1.99 -10.23 10.87
C LEU A 92 -1.66 -9.04 9.95
N ALA A 93 -0.39 -8.66 9.91
CA ALA A 93 0.09 -7.60 9.03
C ALA A 93 1.16 -8.14 8.08
N VAL A 94 1.16 -7.64 6.84
CA VAL A 94 2.14 -8.06 5.83
C VAL A 94 3.58 -7.69 6.19
N GLY A 95 3.78 -6.73 7.06
CA GLY A 95 5.11 -6.28 7.46
C GLY A 95 5.11 -5.19 8.52
N PRO A 96 6.31 -4.71 8.92
CA PRO A 96 6.47 -3.79 10.05
C PRO A 96 5.70 -2.48 9.93
N GLY A 97 5.72 -1.84 8.74
CA GLY A 97 4.99 -0.58 8.51
C GLY A 97 3.47 -0.73 8.70
N THR A 98 2.90 -1.85 8.25
CA THR A 98 1.47 -2.16 8.44
C THR A 98 1.18 -2.47 9.91
N ALA A 99 2.05 -3.22 10.57
CA ALA A 99 1.92 -3.54 11.99
C ALA A 99 1.99 -2.29 12.89
N ASN A 100 2.90 -1.38 12.59
CA ASN A 100 3.01 -0.12 13.33
C ASN A 100 1.74 0.72 13.16
N ARG A 101 1.20 0.80 11.94
CA ARG A 101 -0.06 1.53 11.69
C ARG A 101 -1.24 0.93 12.46
N LEU A 102 -1.33 -0.41 12.57
CA LEU A 102 -2.35 -1.09 13.40
C LEU A 102 -2.19 -0.73 14.89
N ARG A 103 -0.95 -0.76 15.42
CA ARG A 103 -0.68 -0.42 16.82
C ARG A 103 -0.99 1.04 17.14
N GLU A 104 -0.69 1.97 16.24
CA GLU A 104 -1.08 3.39 16.35
C GLU A 104 -2.60 3.58 16.47
N GLN A 105 -3.37 2.65 15.90
CA GLN A 105 -4.84 2.62 16.00
C GLN A 105 -5.34 1.80 17.20
N GLY A 106 -4.45 1.38 18.11
CA GLY A 106 -4.80 0.64 19.31
C GLY A 106 -5.13 -0.84 19.08
N LEU A 107 -4.82 -1.39 17.91
CA LEU A 107 -5.11 -2.80 17.58
C LEU A 107 -3.90 -3.69 17.88
N PRO A 108 -4.11 -4.84 18.56
CA PRO A 108 -3.06 -5.82 18.77
C PRO A 108 -2.71 -6.50 17.46
N VAL A 109 -1.42 -6.73 17.22
CA VAL A 109 -0.94 -7.46 16.03
C VAL A 109 -0.47 -8.84 16.47
N SER A 110 -1.15 -9.89 16.00
CA SER A 110 -0.88 -11.29 16.34
C SER A 110 0.36 -11.84 15.62
N GLY A 111 0.76 -11.23 14.50
CA GLY A 111 1.97 -11.64 13.79
C GLY A 111 2.26 -10.84 12.54
N ILE A 112 3.55 -10.90 12.16
CA ILE A 112 4.09 -10.42 10.89
C ILE A 112 5.07 -11.48 10.34
N PRO A 113 5.32 -11.56 9.03
CA PRO A 113 6.39 -12.37 8.48
C PRO A 113 7.76 -12.01 9.05
N LEU A 114 8.67 -12.99 9.16
CA LEU A 114 10.01 -12.77 9.70
C LEU A 114 10.96 -12.09 8.69
N ASP A 115 10.94 -12.54 7.43
CA ASP A 115 11.97 -12.16 6.46
C ASP A 115 11.40 -11.49 5.20
N GLN A 116 10.22 -11.91 4.72
CA GLN A 116 9.64 -11.45 3.47
C GLN A 116 8.30 -10.77 3.73
N PHE A 117 8.27 -9.44 3.60
CA PHE A 117 7.08 -8.64 3.86
C PHE A 117 6.15 -8.58 2.64
N ASN A 118 5.66 -9.76 2.22
CA ASN A 118 4.79 -9.95 1.07
C ASN A 118 3.87 -11.17 1.28
N SER A 119 3.09 -11.54 0.26
CA SER A 119 2.17 -12.69 0.32
C SER A 119 2.88 -14.00 0.61
N GLU A 120 4.09 -14.19 0.07
CA GLU A 120 4.90 -15.38 0.26
C GLU A 120 5.35 -15.53 1.72
N GLY A 121 5.75 -14.41 2.33
CA GLY A 121 6.12 -14.40 3.74
C GLY A 121 4.93 -14.66 4.66
N LEU A 122 3.77 -14.06 4.36
CA LEU A 122 2.53 -14.34 5.09
C LEU A 122 2.20 -15.83 5.06
N LEU A 123 2.25 -16.47 3.90
CA LEU A 123 1.94 -17.90 3.74
C LEU A 123 2.89 -18.84 4.48
N LYS A 124 4.07 -18.37 4.91
CA LYS A 124 5.02 -19.14 5.74
C LYS A 124 4.75 -18.99 7.24
N MET A 125 3.88 -18.08 7.65
CA MET A 125 3.58 -17.87 9.06
C MET A 125 2.84 -19.05 9.67
N PRO A 126 3.19 -19.48 10.90
CA PRO A 126 2.49 -20.58 11.57
C PRO A 126 0.99 -20.40 11.65
N GLN A 127 0.51 -19.16 11.82
CA GLN A 127 -0.91 -18.82 11.88
C GLN A 127 -1.67 -19.10 10.58
N LEU A 128 -0.99 -19.20 9.44
CA LEU A 128 -1.60 -19.41 8.12
C LEU A 128 -1.33 -20.81 7.53
N VAL A 129 -0.63 -21.68 8.26
CA VAL A 129 -0.36 -23.07 7.82
C VAL A 129 -1.60 -23.96 8.07
N GLN A 130 -2.28 -23.79 9.20
CA GLN A 130 -3.44 -24.58 9.59
C GLN A 130 -4.71 -23.71 9.62
N VAL A 131 -5.28 -23.47 8.44
CA VAL A 131 -6.45 -22.58 8.26
C VAL A 131 -7.69 -23.33 7.77
N LYS A 132 -7.67 -24.66 7.76
CA LYS A 132 -8.81 -25.46 7.27
C LYS A 132 -10.08 -25.15 8.08
N GLY A 133 -11.13 -24.78 7.36
CA GLY A 133 -12.42 -24.39 7.92
C GLY A 133 -12.47 -22.99 8.54
N GLN A 134 -11.34 -22.32 8.69
CA GLN A 134 -11.29 -20.96 9.23
C GLN A 134 -11.76 -19.93 8.22
N LYS A 135 -12.28 -18.83 8.74
CA LYS A 135 -12.68 -17.66 7.97
C LYS A 135 -11.58 -16.59 8.04
N VAL A 136 -11.04 -16.24 6.89
CA VAL A 136 -9.97 -15.26 6.74
C VAL A 136 -10.48 -14.08 5.93
N VAL A 137 -10.40 -12.87 6.48
CA VAL A 137 -10.74 -11.64 5.76
C VAL A 137 -9.48 -10.85 5.46
N ILE A 138 -9.27 -10.51 4.19
CA ILE A 138 -8.09 -9.79 3.73
C ILE A 138 -8.47 -8.36 3.34
N PHE A 139 -7.94 -7.37 4.06
CA PHE A 139 -8.06 -5.97 3.71
C PHE A 139 -6.97 -5.58 2.71
N ARG A 140 -7.40 -5.07 1.54
CA ARG A 140 -6.53 -4.72 0.42
C ARG A 140 -7.05 -3.50 -0.36
N GLY A 141 -6.23 -3.01 -1.28
CA GLY A 141 -6.70 -2.12 -2.35
C GLY A 141 -7.34 -2.92 -3.47
N GLU A 142 -8.17 -2.26 -4.27
CA GLU A 142 -8.79 -2.83 -5.45
C GLU A 142 -7.72 -3.44 -6.37
N GLY A 143 -8.02 -4.62 -6.90
CA GLY A 143 -7.12 -5.40 -7.74
C GLY A 143 -5.90 -5.95 -7.00
N GLY A 144 -4.95 -6.47 -7.74
CA GLY A 144 -3.70 -7.01 -7.21
C GLY A 144 -3.64 -8.53 -7.29
N ARG A 145 -2.61 -9.10 -6.63
CA ARG A 145 -2.31 -10.53 -6.75
C ARG A 145 -3.29 -11.39 -5.97
N GLU A 146 -3.80 -12.45 -6.60
CA GLU A 146 -4.73 -13.41 -5.97
C GLU A 146 -3.97 -14.52 -5.18
N ARG A 147 -2.65 -14.57 -5.27
CA ARG A 147 -1.83 -15.67 -4.73
C ARG A 147 -2.07 -15.97 -3.25
N LEU A 148 -2.28 -14.95 -2.42
CA LEU A 148 -2.56 -15.15 -0.99
C LEU A 148 -3.92 -15.83 -0.79
N HIS A 149 -4.93 -15.34 -1.47
CA HIS A 149 -6.29 -15.89 -1.48
C HIS A 149 -6.29 -17.35 -1.93
N ASP A 150 -5.79 -17.60 -3.15
CA ASP A 150 -5.83 -18.93 -3.77
C ASP A 150 -5.12 -19.97 -2.92
N ARG A 151 -3.99 -19.58 -2.31
CA ARG A 151 -3.24 -20.49 -1.44
C ARG A 151 -3.99 -20.79 -0.14
N LEU A 152 -4.62 -19.79 0.49
CA LEU A 152 -5.42 -20.00 1.69
C LEU A 152 -6.67 -20.85 1.40
N VAL A 153 -7.33 -20.62 0.26
CA VAL A 153 -8.45 -21.45 -0.20
C VAL A 153 -7.98 -22.90 -0.44
N ALA A 154 -6.84 -23.09 -1.07
CA ALA A 154 -6.26 -24.40 -1.28
C ALA A 154 -5.90 -25.14 0.03
N LEU A 155 -5.64 -24.39 1.11
CA LEU A 155 -5.45 -24.93 2.47
C LEU A 155 -6.77 -25.15 3.21
N GLY A 156 -7.92 -24.89 2.57
CA GLY A 156 -9.26 -25.15 3.09
C GLY A 156 -9.85 -24.01 3.92
N ALA A 157 -9.30 -22.79 3.83
CA ALA A 157 -9.91 -21.61 4.42
C ALA A 157 -11.09 -21.09 3.57
N ARG A 158 -12.00 -20.38 4.21
CA ARG A 158 -12.98 -19.49 3.55
C ARG A 158 -12.39 -18.09 3.55
N VAL A 159 -12.15 -17.52 2.37
CA VAL A 159 -11.41 -16.26 2.23
C VAL A 159 -12.30 -15.21 1.57
N ASP A 160 -12.43 -14.07 2.21
CA ASP A 160 -13.12 -12.90 1.68
C ASP A 160 -12.16 -11.71 1.57
N TYR A 161 -12.31 -10.89 0.52
CA TYR A 161 -11.61 -9.62 0.39
C TYR A 161 -12.48 -8.46 0.85
N VAL A 162 -11.86 -7.53 1.55
CA VAL A 162 -12.37 -6.18 1.74
C VAL A 162 -11.47 -5.23 0.94
N GLU A 163 -11.88 -4.92 -0.28
CA GLU A 163 -11.21 -3.93 -1.11
C GLU A 163 -11.64 -2.54 -0.65
N CYS A 164 -10.84 -1.93 0.20
CA CYS A 164 -11.20 -0.72 0.94
C CYS A 164 -10.61 0.58 0.38
N TYR A 165 -9.72 0.51 -0.61
CA TYR A 165 -9.17 1.67 -1.30
C TYR A 165 -8.80 1.33 -2.75
N GLN A 166 -8.76 2.36 -3.58
CA GLN A 166 -8.28 2.26 -4.97
C GLN A 166 -7.11 3.20 -5.21
N ARG A 167 -6.34 2.89 -6.26
CA ARG A 167 -5.25 3.73 -6.75
C ARG A 167 -5.70 4.38 -8.05
N SER A 168 -5.57 5.69 -8.14
CA SER A 168 -5.89 6.47 -9.35
C SER A 168 -4.73 7.41 -9.71
N LEU A 169 -4.75 7.91 -10.91
CA LEU A 169 -3.93 9.05 -11.28
C LEU A 169 -4.33 10.26 -10.43
N PRO A 170 -3.38 11.16 -10.12
CA PRO A 170 -3.72 12.42 -9.47
C PRO A 170 -4.59 13.29 -10.39
N GLU A 171 -5.56 14.00 -9.82
CA GLU A 171 -6.43 14.92 -10.58
C GLU A 171 -5.64 16.10 -11.14
N GLN A 172 -4.58 16.50 -10.48
CA GLN A 172 -3.73 17.61 -10.90
C GLN A 172 -2.27 17.18 -10.91
N ILE A 173 -1.58 17.53 -11.98
CA ILE A 173 -0.15 17.29 -12.15
C ILE A 173 0.63 18.56 -11.81
N ASP A 174 1.68 18.43 -11.02
CA ASP A 174 2.57 19.55 -10.70
C ASP A 174 3.32 20.01 -11.96
N THR A 175 2.89 21.14 -12.51
CA THR A 175 3.46 21.73 -13.73
C THR A 175 4.91 22.17 -13.55
N ARG A 176 5.31 22.56 -12.32
CA ARG A 176 6.68 22.94 -12.00
C ARG A 176 7.62 21.72 -12.06
N ALA A 177 7.22 20.64 -11.43
CA ALA A 177 7.97 19.39 -11.48
C ALA A 177 8.09 18.84 -12.91
N MET A 178 7.01 18.97 -13.71
CA MET A 178 7.04 18.65 -15.15
C MET A 178 7.99 19.55 -15.94
N ALA A 179 8.07 20.85 -15.64
CA ALA A 179 9.03 21.73 -16.27
C ALA A 179 10.47 21.34 -15.93
N MET A 180 10.76 21.03 -14.66
CA MET A 180 12.07 20.53 -14.21
C MET A 180 12.44 19.23 -14.92
N TRP A 181 11.47 18.31 -15.09
CA TRP A 181 11.67 17.07 -15.85
C TRP A 181 12.13 17.39 -17.29
N ARG A 182 11.38 18.24 -18.00
CA ARG A 182 11.66 18.60 -19.41
C ARG A 182 12.96 19.36 -19.60
N ASN A 183 13.35 20.13 -18.60
CA ASN A 183 14.63 20.86 -18.62
C ASN A 183 15.85 19.97 -18.29
N GLY A 184 15.63 18.68 -17.92
CA GLY A 184 16.73 17.80 -17.51
C GLY A 184 17.31 18.16 -16.14
N GLU A 185 16.49 18.76 -15.26
CA GLU A 185 16.88 19.17 -13.89
C GLU A 185 16.67 18.06 -12.85
N ILE A 186 16.15 16.90 -13.27
CA ILE A 186 15.89 15.72 -12.42
C ILE A 186 16.98 14.68 -12.68
N ASP A 187 17.76 14.34 -11.66
CA ASP A 187 18.83 13.35 -11.73
C ASP A 187 18.35 11.94 -11.39
N VAL A 188 17.37 11.81 -10.51
CA VAL A 188 16.90 10.51 -10.00
C VAL A 188 15.38 10.49 -9.90
N VAL A 189 14.76 9.39 -10.31
CA VAL A 189 13.32 9.13 -10.10
C VAL A 189 13.14 7.96 -9.15
N THR A 190 12.33 8.13 -8.12
CA THR A 190 12.02 7.03 -7.19
C THR A 190 10.68 6.39 -7.55
N LEU A 191 10.69 5.08 -7.83
CA LEU A 191 9.49 4.29 -8.10
C LEU A 191 9.39 3.17 -7.06
N THR A 192 8.29 3.09 -6.34
CA THR A 192 8.11 2.14 -5.24
C THR A 192 7.11 1.01 -5.56
N SER A 193 6.52 1.03 -6.75
CA SER A 193 5.61 -0.02 -7.23
C SER A 193 5.48 0.03 -8.75
N ASN A 194 5.07 -1.10 -9.37
CA ASN A 194 4.76 -1.16 -10.79
C ASN A 194 3.63 -0.16 -11.15
N THR A 195 2.60 -0.05 -10.31
CA THR A 195 1.51 0.92 -10.51
C THR A 195 2.04 2.37 -10.57
N ALA A 196 3.04 2.71 -9.75
CA ALA A 196 3.64 4.05 -9.80
C ALA A 196 4.43 4.26 -11.11
N ALA A 197 5.08 3.22 -11.63
CA ALA A 197 5.75 3.28 -12.92
C ALA A 197 4.73 3.44 -14.05
N ASP A 198 3.67 2.62 -14.06
CA ASP A 198 2.61 2.69 -15.07
C ASP A 198 1.92 4.07 -15.06
N HIS A 199 1.63 4.62 -13.89
CA HIS A 199 1.04 5.95 -13.74
C HIS A 199 2.00 7.05 -14.21
N LEU A 200 3.29 6.95 -13.89
CA LEU A 200 4.27 7.93 -14.38
C LEU A 200 4.30 7.93 -15.91
N LEU A 201 4.35 6.76 -16.54
CA LEU A 201 4.33 6.65 -18.00
C LEU A 201 3.04 7.18 -18.63
N GLN A 202 1.90 7.07 -17.94
CA GLN A 202 0.64 7.65 -18.40
C GLN A 202 0.59 9.18 -18.27
N ILE A 203 1.27 9.74 -17.27
CA ILE A 203 1.35 11.20 -17.05
C ILE A 203 2.30 11.84 -18.05
N LEU A 204 3.40 11.18 -18.36
CA LEU A 204 4.41 11.67 -19.29
C LEU A 204 3.93 11.53 -20.74
N SER A 205 4.14 12.55 -21.55
CA SER A 205 3.94 12.46 -23.00
C SER A 205 5.03 11.56 -23.64
N PRO A 206 4.80 11.01 -24.84
CA PRO A 206 5.83 10.23 -25.52
C PRO A 206 7.17 10.95 -25.66
N SER A 207 7.17 12.28 -25.89
CA SER A 207 8.39 13.09 -25.95
C SER A 207 9.09 13.27 -24.59
N ASP A 208 8.37 13.09 -23.49
CA ASP A 208 8.97 13.15 -22.14
C ASP A 208 9.64 11.81 -21.78
N HIS A 209 9.31 10.71 -22.48
CA HIS A 209 9.91 9.39 -22.24
C HIS A 209 11.39 9.34 -22.69
N ASP A 210 11.77 10.09 -23.71
CA ASP A 210 13.16 10.14 -24.21
C ASP A 210 14.14 10.66 -23.15
N LEU A 211 13.64 11.29 -22.09
CA LEU A 211 14.44 11.80 -20.98
C LEU A 211 14.91 10.72 -20.00
N PHE A 212 14.31 9.51 -20.05
CA PHE A 212 14.80 8.35 -19.27
C PHE A 212 16.11 7.77 -19.84
N GLU A 213 16.46 8.09 -21.08
CA GLU A 213 17.63 7.55 -21.79
C GLU A 213 18.88 8.45 -21.66
N LYS A 214 18.76 9.58 -20.98
CA LYS A 214 19.84 10.56 -20.76
C LYS A 214 20.40 10.44 -19.37
#